data_4df88ab971c1ef8b49d66949ece65279
#
_entry.id   4df88ab971c1ef8b49d66949ece65279
#
_cell.length_a   1.000
_cell.length_b   1.000
_cell.length_c   1.000
_cell.angle_alpha   90.00
_cell.angle_beta   90.00
_cell.angle_gamma   90.00
#
_symmetry.space_group_name_H-M   'P 1'
#
loop_
_entity.id
_entity.type
_entity.pdbx_description
1 polymer ?
#
loop_
_entity_poly.entity_id
_entity_poly.type
_entity_poly.pdbx_seq_one_letter_code
_entity_poly.pdbx_strand_id
1 'polypeptide(L)'
;QLIVVAFTFALLLLIGGTYAYFSINASNDKTGAKVSGKANNLGNPILQTKTSKLYLNLDANLMSQANVGKTYYANEDESGLALTTNPNYVLAVAQLPESDEALDCTYNYKVTATVTTAITDNSDNDVKVIVGDKEMTLKELTAAGTDGIIVSGDIKKLTKGQSVSISLTSSVTNTSSKQDSLVGNSYTINIEPYNNRDTKAFSCKLRYKIDTTKTLVQNLVDSGWLWQSGLEDDGYRYTGSGAVGTSTNPNNFICFGTNDKSACTANQDKYMYRVLGVFSDANGENHVKLIKYKQLISANWNDID
;
A
#
# COMPACT_ATOMS: atom_id res chain seq x y z
N GLN A 1 -51.62 5.75 -0.92
CA GLN A 1 -50.60 6.80 -0.59
C GLN A 1 -49.76 6.39 0.63
N LEU A 2 -50.33 5.84 1.70
CA LEU A 2 -49.56 5.44 2.91
C LEU A 2 -48.50 4.38 2.66
N ILE A 3 -48.76 3.41 1.77
CA ILE A 3 -47.82 2.31 1.42
C ILE A 3 -46.62 2.85 0.66
N VAL A 4 -46.80 3.82 -0.25
CA VAL A 4 -45.71 4.42 -1.02
C VAL A 4 -44.79 5.23 -0.09
N VAL A 5 -45.35 5.96 0.87
CA VAL A 5 -44.55 6.73 1.85
C VAL A 5 -43.77 5.80 2.76
N ALA A 6 -44.34 4.69 3.21
CA ALA A 6 -43.64 3.70 4.04
C ALA A 6 -42.51 3.02 3.28
N PHE A 7 -42.69 2.72 1.98
CA PHE A 7 -41.67 2.11 1.14
C PHE A 7 -40.51 3.07 0.86
N THR A 8 -40.81 4.36 0.63
CA THR A 8 -39.76 5.39 0.44
C THR A 8 -38.96 5.63 1.72
N PHE A 9 -39.63 5.60 2.89
CA PHE A 9 -38.93 5.74 4.18
C PHE A 9 -38.03 4.53 4.48
N ALA A 10 -38.49 3.32 4.19
CA ALA A 10 -37.71 2.10 4.34
C ALA A 10 -36.48 2.10 3.42
N LEU A 11 -36.60 2.59 2.17
CA LEU A 11 -35.52 2.69 1.20
C LEU A 11 -34.48 3.75 1.64
N LEU A 12 -34.93 4.90 2.17
CA LEU A 12 -34.07 5.95 2.71
C LEU A 12 -33.31 5.49 3.95
N LEU A 13 -33.92 4.68 4.82
CA LEU A 13 -33.26 4.08 5.98
C LEU A 13 -32.24 3.03 5.58
N LEU A 14 -32.47 2.25 4.53
CA LEU A 14 -31.54 1.27 3.98
C LEU A 14 -30.34 1.95 3.35
N ILE A 15 -30.54 3.01 2.54
CA ILE A 15 -29.48 3.78 1.90
C ILE A 15 -28.72 4.59 2.96
N GLY A 16 -29.40 5.21 3.90
CA GLY A 16 -28.79 5.97 4.99
C GLY A 16 -28.00 5.07 5.95
N GLY A 17 -28.52 3.88 6.26
CA GLY A 17 -27.84 2.91 7.11
C GLY A 17 -26.57 2.33 6.46
N THR A 18 -26.61 2.04 5.16
CA THR A 18 -25.43 1.59 4.43
C THR A 18 -24.39 2.71 4.27
N TYR A 19 -24.84 3.94 3.99
CA TYR A 19 -23.93 5.08 3.89
C TYR A 19 -23.28 5.41 5.24
N ALA A 20 -24.03 5.36 6.34
CA ALA A 20 -23.50 5.53 7.69
C ALA A 20 -22.51 4.42 8.08
N TYR A 21 -22.78 3.18 7.69
CA TYR A 21 -21.89 2.05 7.93
C TYR A 21 -20.55 2.19 7.19
N PHE A 22 -20.57 2.72 5.96
CA PHE A 22 -19.35 2.97 5.18
C PHE A 22 -18.64 4.27 5.57
N SER A 23 -19.36 5.31 6.03
CA SER A 23 -18.77 6.58 6.43
C SER A 23 -18.10 6.55 7.81
N ILE A 24 -18.58 5.70 8.74
CA ILE A 24 -17.95 5.51 10.06
C ILE A 24 -16.56 4.88 9.94
N ASN A 25 -16.30 4.14 8.85
CA ASN A 25 -14.94 3.60 8.56
C ASN A 25 -14.02 4.60 7.84
N ALA A 26 -14.51 5.79 7.49
CA ALA A 26 -13.77 6.86 6.83
C ALA A 26 -13.55 8.08 7.74
N SER A 27 -13.81 7.95 9.06
CA SER A 27 -13.58 9.07 9.97
C SER A 27 -12.08 9.41 10.01
N ASN A 28 -11.80 10.67 9.70
CA ASN A 28 -10.53 11.36 9.78
C ASN A 28 -10.03 11.49 11.24
N ASP A 29 -9.98 10.39 11.94
CA ASP A 29 -9.39 10.39 13.27
C ASP A 29 -7.87 10.37 13.11
N LYS A 30 -7.19 11.37 13.64
CA LYS A 30 -5.72 11.49 13.71
C LYS A 30 -5.06 10.33 14.45
N THR A 31 -5.83 9.37 14.88
CA THR A 31 -5.43 8.14 15.54
C THR A 31 -5.53 6.94 14.60
N GLY A 32 -4.59 6.81 13.67
CA GLY A 32 -4.32 5.59 12.90
C GLY A 32 -5.50 4.91 12.18
N ALA A 33 -5.29 4.46 10.97
CA ALA A 33 -6.27 3.65 10.24
C ALA A 33 -6.45 2.29 10.92
N LYS A 34 -7.63 2.01 11.50
CA LYS A 34 -7.99 0.70 12.03
C LYS A 34 -8.54 -0.17 10.90
N VAL A 35 -7.92 -1.32 10.67
CA VAL A 35 -8.44 -2.34 9.76
C VAL A 35 -9.23 -3.36 10.58
N SER A 36 -10.56 -3.33 10.49
CA SER A 36 -11.40 -4.37 11.05
C SER A 36 -11.80 -5.35 9.94
N GLY A 37 -11.21 -6.53 9.94
CA GLY A 37 -11.63 -7.67 9.13
C GLY A 37 -12.25 -8.74 10.02
N LYS A 38 -13.41 -9.28 9.65
CA LYS A 38 -13.95 -10.50 10.26
C LYS A 38 -13.15 -11.70 9.74
N ALA A 39 -12.01 -11.97 10.34
CA ALA A 39 -11.37 -13.27 10.24
C ALA A 39 -10.83 -13.59 11.63
N ASN A 40 -10.96 -14.84 12.02
CA ASN A 40 -10.59 -15.36 13.33
C ASN A 40 -9.29 -14.76 13.87
N ASN A 41 -9.35 -14.03 14.99
CA ASN A 41 -8.23 -13.55 15.80
C ASN A 41 -7.04 -12.90 15.07
N LEU A 42 -7.27 -12.19 13.95
CA LEU A 42 -6.21 -11.46 13.25
C LEU A 42 -5.59 -10.33 14.08
N GLY A 43 -6.22 -9.97 15.20
CA GLY A 43 -5.90 -8.73 15.90
C GLY A 43 -6.31 -7.50 15.07
N ASN A 44 -6.15 -6.33 15.65
CA ASN A 44 -6.37 -5.06 14.94
C ASN A 44 -5.02 -4.41 14.64
N PRO A 45 -4.42 -4.63 13.47
CA PRO A 45 -3.20 -3.93 13.12
C PRO A 45 -3.47 -2.43 13.01
N ILE A 46 -2.55 -1.65 13.53
CA ILE A 46 -2.67 -0.19 13.62
C ILE A 46 -1.49 0.43 12.88
N LEU A 47 -1.75 1.45 12.07
CA LEU A 47 -0.74 2.35 11.53
C LEU A 47 -0.97 3.72 12.15
N GLN A 48 -0.03 4.16 12.98
CA GLN A 48 -0.08 5.47 13.63
C GLN A 48 0.89 6.43 12.96
N THR A 49 0.37 7.45 12.26
CA THR A 49 1.19 8.54 11.73
C THR A 49 1.75 9.37 12.88
N LYS A 50 3.04 9.67 12.84
CA LYS A 50 3.77 10.48 13.82
C LYS A 50 4.09 11.86 13.25
N THR A 51 4.88 11.88 12.18
CA THR A 51 5.28 13.09 11.48
C THR A 51 4.54 13.18 10.16
N SER A 52 3.77 14.26 9.94
CA SER A 52 2.98 14.43 8.71
C SER A 52 3.39 15.66 7.91
N LYS A 53 4.29 16.48 8.45
CA LYS A 53 4.73 17.70 7.80
C LYS A 53 6.18 18.00 8.17
N LEU A 54 6.97 18.40 7.18
CA LEU A 54 8.35 18.85 7.35
C LEU A 54 8.55 20.17 6.62
N TYR A 55 9.44 21.00 7.16
CA TYR A 55 9.82 22.30 6.63
C TYR A 55 11.33 22.35 6.40
N LEU A 56 11.74 22.75 5.21
CA LEU A 56 13.15 22.94 4.87
C LEU A 56 13.40 24.43 4.61
N ASN A 57 13.82 25.15 5.64
CA ASN A 57 14.13 26.58 5.57
C ASN A 57 15.64 26.78 5.55
N LEU A 58 16.16 27.34 4.48
CA LEU A 58 17.59 27.57 4.24
C LEU A 58 17.89 29.06 4.21
N ASP A 59 18.84 29.48 4.99
CA ASP A 59 19.35 30.86 4.96
C ASP A 59 20.68 30.98 4.19
N ALA A 60 21.12 32.20 3.96
CA ALA A 60 22.36 32.50 3.26
C ALA A 60 23.61 31.96 3.98
N ASN A 61 23.55 31.82 5.31
CA ASN A 61 24.68 31.25 6.06
C ASN A 61 24.83 29.76 5.85
N LEU A 62 23.71 29.01 5.92
CA LEU A 62 23.70 27.57 5.66
C LEU A 62 24.20 27.25 4.23
N MET A 63 23.76 28.05 3.26
CA MET A 63 24.09 27.86 1.85
C MET A 63 25.33 28.62 1.38
N SER A 64 26.12 29.15 2.30
CA SER A 64 27.35 29.88 1.98
C SER A 64 28.45 28.97 1.41
N GLN A 65 29.41 29.57 0.69
CA GLN A 65 30.58 28.88 0.13
C GLN A 65 31.41 28.15 1.22
N ALA A 66 31.47 28.68 2.43
CA ALA A 66 32.15 28.07 3.57
C ALA A 66 31.52 26.76 4.04
N ASN A 67 30.28 26.52 3.64
CA ASN A 67 29.49 25.36 4.02
C ASN A 67 29.25 24.38 2.88
N VAL A 68 29.94 24.52 1.76
CA VAL A 68 29.89 23.54 0.65
C VAL A 68 30.27 22.15 1.15
N GLY A 69 29.50 21.15 0.74
CA GLY A 69 29.62 19.76 1.16
C GLY A 69 28.84 19.39 2.42
N LYS A 70 28.26 20.35 3.14
CA LYS A 70 27.40 20.07 4.29
C LYS A 70 25.98 19.71 3.85
N THR A 71 25.38 18.75 4.55
CA THR A 71 23.98 18.34 4.36
C THR A 71 23.12 18.93 5.47
N TYR A 72 21.98 19.44 5.07
CA TYR A 72 20.97 20.02 5.96
C TYR A 72 19.68 19.22 5.86
N TYR A 73 18.95 19.14 6.98
CA TYR A 73 17.75 18.32 7.10
C TYR A 73 16.56 19.19 7.45
N ALA A 74 15.39 18.79 6.97
CA ALA A 74 14.14 19.46 7.27
C ALA A 74 13.82 19.37 8.77
N ASN A 75 13.01 20.32 9.22
CA ASN A 75 12.56 20.48 10.61
C ASN A 75 11.03 20.29 10.69
N GLU A 76 10.50 19.90 11.83
CA GLU A 76 9.05 19.91 12.11
C GLU A 76 8.56 21.30 12.52
N ASP A 77 9.46 22.19 12.93
CA ASP A 77 9.15 23.58 13.24
C ASP A 77 9.11 24.41 11.95
N GLU A 78 7.94 24.98 11.65
CA GLU A 78 7.71 25.81 10.46
C GLU A 78 8.60 27.07 10.44
N SER A 79 8.90 27.62 11.60
CA SER A 79 9.75 28.80 11.74
C SER A 79 11.23 28.48 11.92
N GLY A 80 11.55 27.19 12.11
CA GLY A 80 12.89 26.72 12.37
C GLY A 80 13.75 26.62 11.11
N LEU A 81 15.03 26.94 11.22
CA LEU A 81 15.99 26.68 10.16
C LEU A 81 16.25 25.17 10.02
N ALA A 82 16.75 24.79 8.86
CA ALA A 82 17.17 23.42 8.58
C ALA A 82 18.25 22.94 9.57
N LEU A 83 18.15 21.67 9.95
CA LEU A 83 19.01 21.05 10.94
C LEU A 83 20.32 20.58 10.33
N THR A 84 21.40 20.63 11.11
CA THR A 84 22.73 20.16 10.68
C THR A 84 22.95 18.66 10.92
N THR A 85 22.06 18.04 11.67
CA THR A 85 22.07 16.60 11.96
C THR A 85 20.76 15.96 11.55
N ASN A 86 20.80 14.73 11.03
CA ASN A 86 19.58 14.01 10.68
C ASN A 86 18.75 13.74 11.94
N PRO A 87 17.53 14.28 12.04
CA PRO A 87 16.66 14.05 13.21
C PRO A 87 16.05 12.65 13.25
N ASN A 88 16.20 11.85 12.17
CA ASN A 88 15.65 10.50 12.03
C ASN A 88 14.14 10.47 12.33
N TYR A 89 13.38 11.32 11.66
CA TYR A 89 11.94 11.36 11.83
C TYR A 89 11.28 10.02 11.49
N VAL A 90 10.21 9.73 12.21
CA VAL A 90 9.36 8.57 11.98
C VAL A 90 8.04 9.07 11.38
N LEU A 91 7.79 8.72 10.12
CA LEU A 91 6.51 9.01 9.47
C LEU A 91 5.36 8.33 10.21
N ALA A 92 5.51 7.02 10.43
CA ALA A 92 4.47 6.23 11.07
C ALA A 92 5.06 5.00 11.78
N VAL A 93 4.27 4.48 12.70
CA VAL A 93 4.56 3.20 13.37
C VAL A 93 3.43 2.23 13.11
N ALA A 94 3.76 1.07 12.52
CA ALA A 94 2.85 -0.04 12.36
C ALA A 94 2.99 -0.98 13.56
N GLN A 95 1.87 -1.41 14.13
CA GLN A 95 1.83 -2.29 15.30
C GLN A 95 0.78 -3.38 15.13
N LEU A 96 1.06 -4.56 15.68
CA LEU A 96 0.11 -5.65 15.82
C LEU A 96 -0.02 -5.98 17.31
N PRO A 97 -0.97 -5.35 18.03
CA PRO A 97 -1.10 -5.54 19.47
C PRO A 97 -1.56 -6.94 19.86
N GLU A 98 -2.45 -7.50 19.06
CA GLU A 98 -3.07 -8.80 19.33
C GLU A 98 -3.16 -9.62 18.05
N SER A 99 -2.55 -10.75 18.01
CA SER A 99 -2.75 -11.85 17.03
C SER A 99 -1.73 -12.93 17.27
N ASP A 100 -2.11 -14.18 17.15
CA ASP A 100 -1.18 -15.31 17.20
C ASP A 100 -0.51 -15.53 15.82
N GLU A 101 -1.02 -14.88 14.79
CA GLU A 101 -0.57 -15.02 13.40
C GLU A 101 0.25 -13.81 12.95
N ALA A 102 1.26 -14.06 12.13
CA ALA A 102 2.02 -13.00 11.47
C ALA A 102 1.25 -12.43 10.27
N LEU A 103 1.27 -11.11 10.13
CA LEU A 103 0.64 -10.40 9.03
C LEU A 103 1.68 -9.83 8.06
N ASP A 104 1.35 -9.82 6.77
CA ASP A 104 2.02 -9.00 5.77
C ASP A 104 1.13 -7.78 5.51
N CYS A 105 1.68 -6.58 5.72
CA CYS A 105 0.94 -5.34 5.62
C CYS A 105 1.50 -4.46 4.50
N THR A 106 0.65 -3.61 3.94
CA THR A 106 1.00 -2.58 2.97
C THR A 106 0.53 -1.24 3.48
N TYR A 107 1.37 -0.22 3.36
CA TYR A 107 1.00 1.16 3.65
C TYR A 107 1.06 2.02 2.38
N ASN A 108 0.23 3.06 2.34
CA ASN A 108 0.18 4.02 1.25
C ASN A 108 0.06 5.44 1.80
N TYR A 109 0.95 6.33 1.36
CA TYR A 109 0.95 7.73 1.68
C TYR A 109 0.99 8.57 0.41
N LYS A 110 0.32 9.72 0.44
CA LYS A 110 0.46 10.76 -0.57
C LYS A 110 1.43 11.81 -0.06
N VAL A 111 2.46 12.11 -0.84
CA VAL A 111 3.47 13.11 -0.55
C VAL A 111 3.28 14.27 -1.52
N THR A 112 3.14 15.47 -0.99
CA THR A 112 3.07 16.73 -1.74
C THR A 112 4.12 17.68 -1.24
N ALA A 113 4.54 18.61 -2.08
CA ALA A 113 5.42 19.70 -1.67
C ALA A 113 4.91 21.04 -2.19
N THR A 114 5.10 22.07 -1.39
CA THR A 114 4.87 23.46 -1.77
C THR A 114 6.13 24.27 -1.53
N VAL A 115 6.38 25.22 -2.41
CA VAL A 115 7.48 26.19 -2.28
C VAL A 115 6.91 27.60 -2.33
N THR A 116 7.49 28.53 -1.59
CA THR A 116 6.99 29.93 -1.57
C THR A 116 7.29 30.66 -2.87
N THR A 117 8.41 30.33 -3.51
CA THR A 117 8.82 30.93 -4.79
C THR A 117 9.34 29.84 -5.72
N ALA A 118 8.98 29.90 -7.01
CA ALA A 118 9.44 28.93 -7.98
C ALA A 118 10.97 28.90 -8.08
N ILE A 119 11.54 27.68 -8.14
CA ILE A 119 12.97 27.46 -8.27
C ILE A 119 13.32 27.49 -9.76
N THR A 120 14.26 28.36 -10.13
CA THR A 120 14.61 28.63 -11.53
C THR A 120 15.92 28.03 -11.99
N ASP A 121 16.79 27.63 -11.05
CA ASP A 121 18.14 27.13 -11.29
C ASP A 121 18.29 25.60 -11.26
N ASN A 122 17.18 24.86 -11.20
CA ASN A 122 17.09 23.41 -11.08
C ASN A 122 17.71 22.82 -9.78
N SER A 123 17.97 23.63 -8.77
CA SER A 123 18.46 23.17 -7.47
C SER A 123 17.40 22.39 -6.66
N ASP A 124 16.14 22.40 -7.12
CA ASP A 124 15.07 21.55 -6.62
C ASP A 124 15.33 20.04 -6.82
N ASN A 125 16.22 19.66 -7.74
CA ASN A 125 16.70 18.29 -7.83
C ASN A 125 17.62 17.87 -6.68
N ASP A 126 18.28 18.83 -6.03
CA ASP A 126 19.22 18.57 -4.94
C ASP A 126 18.51 18.35 -3.61
N VAL A 127 17.25 18.75 -3.51
CA VAL A 127 16.42 18.51 -2.33
C VAL A 127 15.77 17.14 -2.45
N LYS A 128 16.11 16.27 -1.50
CA LYS A 128 15.64 14.88 -1.44
C LYS A 128 14.58 14.70 -0.35
N VAL A 129 13.56 13.92 -0.65
CA VAL A 129 12.55 13.46 0.29
C VAL A 129 12.50 11.95 0.26
N ILE A 130 12.72 11.31 1.41
CA ILE A 130 12.76 9.86 1.54
C ILE A 130 11.67 9.43 2.50
N VAL A 131 10.80 8.54 2.04
CA VAL A 131 9.74 7.92 2.82
C VAL A 131 9.92 6.40 2.77
N GLY A 132 10.28 5.80 3.89
CA GLY A 132 10.71 4.40 3.91
C GLY A 132 11.92 4.20 2.98
N ASP A 133 11.74 3.38 1.96
CA ASP A 133 12.77 3.09 0.95
C ASP A 133 12.60 3.93 -0.34
N LYS A 134 11.57 4.77 -0.42
CA LYS A 134 11.29 5.57 -1.60
C LYS A 134 11.92 6.95 -1.51
N GLU A 135 12.84 7.24 -2.42
CA GLU A 135 13.40 8.59 -2.62
C GLU A 135 12.67 9.33 -3.74
N MET A 136 12.45 10.62 -3.52
CA MET A 136 11.85 11.59 -4.44
C MET A 136 12.62 12.90 -4.37
N THR A 137 12.59 13.70 -5.45
CA THR A 137 13.11 15.06 -5.44
C THR A 137 12.00 16.08 -5.19
N LEU A 138 12.34 17.26 -4.69
CA LEU A 138 11.39 18.35 -4.57
C LEU A 138 10.82 18.72 -5.93
N LYS A 139 11.61 18.64 -7.00
CA LYS A 139 11.17 18.88 -8.37
C LYS A 139 10.05 17.94 -8.80
N GLU A 140 10.21 16.65 -8.55
CA GLU A 140 9.17 15.66 -8.86
C GLU A 140 7.89 15.94 -8.08
N LEU A 141 8.01 16.30 -6.79
CA LEU A 141 6.87 16.61 -5.94
C LEU A 141 6.15 17.90 -6.37
N THR A 142 6.88 18.95 -6.71
CA THR A 142 6.28 20.21 -7.18
C THR A 142 5.64 20.05 -8.56
N ALA A 143 6.24 19.23 -9.45
CA ALA A 143 5.65 18.91 -10.74
C ALA A 143 4.36 18.09 -10.61
N ALA A 144 4.26 17.21 -9.61
CA ALA A 144 3.04 16.45 -9.32
C ALA A 144 1.91 17.33 -8.73
N GLY A 145 2.24 18.51 -8.22
CA GLY A 145 1.28 19.47 -7.66
C GLY A 145 0.42 18.90 -6.55
N THR A 146 -0.88 19.18 -6.58
CA THR A 146 -1.85 18.70 -5.58
C THR A 146 -2.15 17.21 -5.67
N ASP A 147 -1.89 16.58 -6.81
CA ASP A 147 -2.05 15.13 -6.97
C ASP A 147 -0.99 14.37 -6.15
N GLY A 148 0.19 14.98 -6.00
CA GLY A 148 1.29 14.45 -5.23
C GLY A 148 1.85 13.14 -5.81
N ILE A 149 2.78 12.55 -5.07
CA ILE A 149 3.34 11.24 -5.39
C ILE A 149 2.84 10.22 -4.38
N ILE A 150 2.31 9.11 -4.86
CA ILE A 150 1.89 8.01 -3.98
C ILE A 150 3.10 7.14 -3.67
N VAL A 151 3.37 6.99 -2.38
CA VAL A 151 4.42 6.13 -1.84
C VAL A 151 3.77 4.93 -1.18
N SER A 152 4.13 3.75 -1.64
CA SER A 152 3.67 2.48 -1.09
C SER A 152 4.84 1.68 -0.56
N GLY A 153 4.65 0.99 0.55
CA GLY A 153 5.65 0.10 1.11
C GLY A 153 5.02 -1.10 1.80
N ASP A 154 5.85 -2.11 2.00
CA ASP A 154 5.46 -3.38 2.60
C ASP A 154 6.10 -3.56 3.97
N ILE A 155 5.32 -4.10 4.91
CA ILE A 155 5.82 -4.58 6.20
C ILE A 155 5.58 -6.08 6.22
N LYS A 156 6.66 -6.84 6.11
CA LYS A 156 6.58 -8.30 6.07
C LYS A 156 6.68 -8.90 7.46
N LYS A 157 5.83 -9.87 7.74
CA LYS A 157 5.85 -10.65 9.00
C LYS A 157 5.69 -9.77 10.25
N LEU A 158 4.73 -8.85 10.24
CA LEU A 158 4.36 -8.13 11.46
C LEU A 158 3.75 -9.10 12.45
N THR A 159 4.36 -9.23 13.65
CA THR A 159 3.95 -10.17 14.71
C THR A 159 3.41 -9.43 15.93
N LYS A 160 2.71 -10.17 16.80
CA LYS A 160 2.15 -9.67 18.06
C LYS A 160 3.21 -8.92 18.88
N GLY A 161 2.84 -7.73 19.34
CA GLY A 161 3.70 -6.87 20.15
C GLY A 161 4.85 -6.21 19.40
N GLN A 162 5.03 -6.51 18.10
CA GLN A 162 6.04 -5.87 17.26
C GLN A 162 5.58 -4.48 16.83
N SER A 163 6.56 -3.55 16.84
CA SER A 163 6.42 -2.21 16.25
C SER A 163 7.44 -2.04 15.14
N VAL A 164 6.97 -1.59 13.98
CA VAL A 164 7.81 -1.29 12.81
C VAL A 164 7.66 0.19 12.46
N SER A 165 8.77 0.92 12.48
CA SER A 165 8.81 2.34 12.13
C SER A 165 9.06 2.54 10.65
N ILE A 166 8.31 3.45 10.03
CA ILE A 166 8.53 3.93 8.67
C ILE A 166 9.29 5.25 8.80
N SER A 167 10.49 5.30 8.25
CA SER A 167 11.35 6.49 8.32
C SER A 167 10.87 7.61 7.39
N LEU A 168 11.18 8.84 7.79
CA LEU A 168 10.94 10.05 7.00
C LEU A 168 12.16 10.95 7.10
N THR A 169 12.70 11.37 5.96
CA THR A 169 13.79 12.33 5.90
C THR A 169 13.58 13.28 4.72
N SER A 170 13.88 14.55 4.93
CA SER A 170 14.06 15.48 3.82
C SER A 170 15.35 16.24 4.04
N SER A 171 16.16 16.34 2.99
CA SER A 171 17.50 16.92 3.08
C SER A 171 17.95 17.58 1.79
N VAL A 172 18.95 18.45 1.92
CA VAL A 172 19.68 19.03 0.81
C VAL A 172 21.17 19.07 1.16
N THR A 173 22.03 18.81 0.19
CA THR A 173 23.47 19.03 0.34
C THR A 173 23.85 20.32 -0.37
N ASN A 174 24.54 21.21 0.33
CA ASN A 174 25.09 22.41 -0.29
C ASN A 174 26.23 21.99 -1.23
N THR A 175 25.99 22.05 -2.55
CA THR A 175 26.94 21.57 -3.58
C THR A 175 27.72 22.70 -4.22
N SER A 176 27.18 23.92 -4.27
CA SER A 176 27.85 25.06 -4.91
C SER A 176 27.11 26.37 -4.67
N SER A 177 27.74 27.48 -5.13
CA SER A 177 27.15 28.82 -5.18
C SER A 177 25.96 28.97 -6.16
N LYS A 178 25.53 27.92 -6.84
CA LYS A 178 24.41 27.97 -7.81
C LYS A 178 23.07 27.51 -7.24
N GLN A 179 22.95 27.44 -5.94
CA GLN A 179 21.71 27.08 -5.25
C GLN A 179 21.03 28.30 -4.59
N ASP A 180 21.23 29.49 -5.18
CA ASP A 180 20.75 30.75 -4.61
C ASP A 180 19.21 30.80 -4.50
N SER A 181 18.49 30.12 -5.39
CA SER A 181 17.03 30.04 -5.36
C SER A 181 16.49 29.22 -4.18
N LEU A 182 17.32 28.43 -3.51
CA LEU A 182 16.94 27.73 -2.28
C LEU A 182 16.95 28.66 -1.06
N VAL A 183 17.76 29.73 -1.10
CA VAL A 183 17.92 30.65 0.02
C VAL A 183 16.70 31.54 0.20
N GLY A 184 16.20 31.64 1.43
CA GLY A 184 15.03 32.46 1.77
C GLY A 184 13.70 31.93 1.24
N ASN A 185 13.71 30.77 0.61
CA ASN A 185 12.50 30.07 0.19
C ASN A 185 12.07 29.10 1.28
N SER A 186 10.78 28.95 1.51
CA SER A 186 10.23 27.97 2.43
C SER A 186 9.68 26.80 1.66
N TYR A 187 10.12 25.61 2.03
CA TYR A 187 9.72 24.33 1.43
C TYR A 187 8.90 23.57 2.46
N THR A 188 7.67 23.27 2.13
CA THR A 188 6.78 22.48 2.97
C THR A 188 6.50 21.16 2.29
N ILE A 189 6.80 20.06 2.99
CA ILE A 189 6.52 18.70 2.54
C ILE A 189 5.39 18.18 3.41
N ASN A 190 4.25 17.83 2.79
CA ASN A 190 3.09 17.27 3.47
C ASN A 190 2.97 15.80 3.09
N ILE A 191 2.73 14.97 4.10
CA ILE A 191 2.59 13.53 3.93
C ILE A 191 1.29 13.11 4.63
N GLU A 192 0.37 12.54 3.88
CA GLU A 192 -0.92 12.11 4.39
C GLU A 192 -1.23 10.65 4.01
N PRO A 193 -1.93 9.90 4.86
CA PRO A 193 -2.38 8.55 4.51
C PRO A 193 -3.24 8.60 3.24
N TYR A 194 -2.94 7.72 2.29
CA TYR A 194 -3.63 7.71 0.99
C TYR A 194 -4.69 6.62 0.93
N ASN A 195 -5.93 7.07 0.77
CA ASN A 195 -7.07 6.21 0.53
C ASN A 195 -7.78 6.62 -0.75
N ASN A 196 -8.12 5.65 -1.57
CA ASN A 196 -9.07 5.81 -2.66
C ASN A 196 -9.99 4.58 -2.74
N ARG A 197 -10.77 4.46 -3.82
CA ARG A 197 -11.66 3.34 -4.04
C ARG A 197 -10.93 1.98 -3.97
N ASP A 198 -9.73 1.90 -4.53
CA ASP A 198 -9.00 0.65 -4.76
C ASP A 198 -7.77 0.50 -3.86
N THR A 199 -7.34 1.58 -3.20
CA THR A 199 -6.14 1.63 -2.38
C THR A 199 -6.47 2.10 -0.97
N LYS A 200 -6.08 1.33 0.04
CA LYS A 200 -6.20 1.69 1.46
C LYS A 200 -4.88 2.20 1.99
N ALA A 201 -4.93 3.22 2.86
CA ALA A 201 -3.73 3.76 3.50
C ALA A 201 -2.96 2.70 4.28
N PHE A 202 -3.67 1.73 4.85
CA PHE A 202 -3.08 0.59 5.54
C PHE A 202 -3.96 -0.64 5.39
N SER A 203 -3.36 -1.75 5.01
CA SER A 203 -4.04 -3.04 4.93
C SER A 203 -3.10 -4.17 5.28
N CYS A 204 -3.58 -5.16 6.02
CA CYS A 204 -2.81 -6.33 6.38
C CYS A 204 -3.54 -7.60 5.96
N LYS A 205 -2.75 -8.60 5.59
CA LYS A 205 -3.23 -9.93 5.24
C LYS A 205 -2.48 -10.95 6.08
N LEU A 206 -3.13 -12.05 6.41
CA LEU A 206 -2.47 -13.19 7.02
C LEU A 206 -1.29 -13.62 6.16
N ARG A 207 -0.15 -13.81 6.82
CA ARG A 207 0.99 -14.49 6.21
C ARG A 207 0.72 -15.98 6.23
N TYR A 208 0.03 -16.45 5.19
CA TYR A 208 -0.37 -17.83 5.13
C TYR A 208 0.84 -18.77 4.97
N LYS A 209 0.94 -19.75 5.87
CA LYS A 209 1.88 -20.85 5.78
C LYS A 209 1.11 -22.08 5.32
N ILE A 210 1.52 -22.66 4.18
CA ILE A 210 0.93 -23.92 3.71
C ILE A 210 1.08 -24.99 4.80
N ASP A 211 -0.05 -25.50 5.26
CA ASP A 211 -0.11 -26.64 6.16
C ASP A 211 -0.02 -27.93 5.32
N THR A 212 1.09 -28.65 5.44
CA THR A 212 1.34 -29.86 4.67
C THR A 212 0.46 -31.04 5.09
N THR A 213 -0.26 -30.93 6.21
CA THR A 213 -1.23 -31.95 6.66
C THR A 213 -2.62 -31.73 6.04
N LYS A 214 -2.88 -30.58 5.42
CA LYS A 214 -4.13 -30.23 4.78
C LYS A 214 -4.06 -30.39 3.27
N THR A 215 -5.22 -30.62 2.66
CA THR A 215 -5.34 -30.60 1.20
C THR A 215 -5.09 -29.19 0.64
N LEU A 216 -4.78 -29.09 -0.66
CA LEU A 216 -4.65 -27.81 -1.33
C LEU A 216 -5.93 -26.96 -1.22
N VAL A 217 -7.11 -27.60 -1.34
CA VAL A 217 -8.42 -26.94 -1.16
C VAL A 217 -8.51 -26.29 0.22
N GLN A 218 -8.25 -27.05 1.28
CA GLN A 218 -8.30 -26.54 2.67
C GLN A 218 -7.31 -25.40 2.88
N ASN A 219 -6.09 -25.57 2.35
CA ASN A 219 -5.09 -24.51 2.42
C ASN A 219 -5.56 -23.23 1.71
N LEU A 220 -6.19 -23.31 0.55
CA LEU A 220 -6.69 -22.14 -0.17
C LEU A 220 -7.87 -21.48 0.56
N VAL A 221 -8.79 -22.27 1.10
CA VAL A 221 -9.92 -21.76 1.91
C VAL A 221 -9.40 -21.05 3.15
N ASP A 222 -8.47 -21.65 3.88
CA ASP A 222 -7.90 -21.10 5.10
C ASP A 222 -7.02 -19.87 4.85
N SER A 223 -6.50 -19.69 3.63
CA SER A 223 -5.64 -18.54 3.28
C SER A 223 -6.36 -17.19 3.33
N GLY A 224 -7.69 -17.18 3.27
CA GLY A 224 -8.48 -15.97 3.15
C GLY A 224 -8.30 -15.22 1.82
N TRP A 225 -7.68 -15.85 0.82
CA TRP A 225 -7.42 -15.27 -0.52
C TRP A 225 -8.46 -15.68 -1.57
N LEU A 226 -9.55 -16.27 -1.12
CA LEU A 226 -10.67 -16.60 -1.97
C LEU A 226 -11.75 -15.50 -1.85
N TRP A 227 -12.29 -15.12 -2.98
CA TRP A 227 -13.42 -14.19 -3.09
C TRP A 227 -14.61 -14.90 -3.72
N GLN A 228 -15.76 -14.81 -3.08
CA GLN A 228 -16.99 -15.30 -3.65
C GLN A 228 -17.47 -14.34 -4.74
N SER A 229 -17.61 -14.84 -5.96
CA SER A 229 -17.88 -14.01 -7.14
C SER A 229 -19.28 -13.44 -7.20
N GLY A 230 -20.23 -13.98 -6.42
CA GLY A 230 -21.64 -13.67 -6.53
C GLY A 230 -22.27 -14.13 -7.86
N LEU A 231 -21.55 -14.93 -8.65
CA LEU A 231 -22.05 -15.58 -9.86
C LEU A 231 -22.78 -16.87 -9.48
N GLU A 232 -23.66 -17.35 -10.36
CA GLU A 232 -24.49 -18.54 -10.13
C GLU A 232 -23.69 -19.86 -9.98
N ASP A 233 -22.37 -19.82 -10.23
CA ASP A 233 -21.51 -20.98 -10.16
C ASP A 233 -20.97 -21.34 -8.76
N ASP A 234 -21.43 -20.63 -7.71
CA ASP A 234 -21.02 -20.77 -6.31
C ASP A 234 -19.49 -20.90 -6.07
N GLY A 235 -18.70 -20.51 -7.08
CA GLY A 235 -17.26 -20.64 -7.06
C GLY A 235 -16.56 -19.53 -6.27
N TYR A 236 -15.50 -19.91 -5.58
CA TYR A 236 -14.57 -18.97 -4.95
C TYR A 236 -13.42 -18.69 -5.89
N ARG A 237 -13.28 -17.44 -6.32
CA ARG A 237 -12.16 -16.98 -7.15
C ARG A 237 -10.94 -16.69 -6.27
N TYR A 238 -9.79 -17.14 -6.70
CA TYR A 238 -8.54 -16.88 -5.99
C TYR A 238 -7.99 -15.49 -6.37
N THR A 239 -7.91 -14.61 -5.38
CA THR A 239 -7.39 -13.25 -5.59
C THR A 239 -5.88 -13.15 -5.37
N GLY A 240 -5.27 -14.17 -4.77
CA GLY A 240 -3.87 -14.13 -4.35
C GLY A 240 -3.61 -13.07 -3.29
N SER A 241 -2.35 -12.72 -3.11
CA SER A 241 -1.92 -11.64 -2.21
C SER A 241 -2.02 -10.25 -2.84
N GLY A 242 -2.46 -10.14 -4.08
CA GLY A 242 -2.67 -8.87 -4.81
C GLY A 242 -4.05 -8.28 -4.58
N ALA A 243 -4.23 -6.97 -4.84
CA ALA A 243 -5.55 -6.37 -4.86
C ALA A 243 -6.38 -6.93 -6.02
N VAL A 244 -7.69 -7.12 -5.79
CA VAL A 244 -8.64 -7.55 -6.82
C VAL A 244 -8.62 -6.53 -7.96
N GLY A 245 -8.40 -7.00 -9.19
CA GLY A 245 -8.44 -6.14 -10.40
C GLY A 245 -7.09 -5.54 -10.83
N THR A 246 -6.03 -5.68 -10.05
CA THR A 246 -4.69 -5.29 -10.51
C THR A 246 -4.05 -6.46 -11.27
N SER A 247 -4.02 -6.34 -12.59
CA SER A 247 -3.60 -7.39 -13.51
C SER A 247 -2.11 -7.69 -13.56
N THR A 248 -1.27 -6.90 -12.88
CA THR A 248 0.16 -6.89 -13.17
C THR A 248 0.98 -7.93 -12.44
N ASN A 249 0.51 -8.52 -11.33
CA ASN A 249 1.22 -9.62 -10.68
C ASN A 249 0.32 -10.44 -9.72
N PRO A 250 -0.60 -11.26 -10.22
CA PRO A 250 -1.37 -12.13 -9.36
C PRO A 250 -0.44 -13.22 -8.82
N ASN A 251 -0.06 -13.17 -7.55
CA ASN A 251 0.74 -14.20 -6.87
C ASN A 251 -0.05 -15.52 -6.70
N ASN A 252 -0.68 -15.98 -7.76
CA ASN A 252 -1.54 -17.17 -7.78
C ASN A 252 -0.90 -18.37 -8.51
N PHE A 253 0.42 -18.38 -8.62
CA PHE A 253 1.15 -19.47 -9.25
C PHE A 253 1.47 -20.58 -8.26
N ILE A 254 1.31 -21.82 -8.70
CA ILE A 254 1.74 -23.02 -7.98
C ILE A 254 2.57 -23.91 -8.87
N CYS A 255 3.47 -24.67 -8.25
CA CYS A 255 4.13 -25.81 -8.91
C CYS A 255 3.26 -27.04 -8.71
N PHE A 256 2.86 -27.68 -9.81
CA PHE A 256 2.06 -28.89 -9.78
C PHE A 256 2.74 -30.00 -10.57
N GLY A 257 2.89 -31.17 -9.96
CA GLY A 257 3.56 -32.32 -10.56
C GLY A 257 5.08 -32.39 -10.27
N THR A 258 5.61 -31.53 -9.41
CA THR A 258 6.98 -31.63 -8.88
C THR A 258 7.06 -31.00 -7.49
N ASN A 259 7.88 -31.58 -6.62
CA ASN A 259 8.22 -31.02 -5.31
C ASN A 259 9.50 -30.17 -5.36
N ASP A 260 10.20 -30.15 -6.49
CA ASP A 260 11.41 -29.36 -6.70
C ASP A 260 11.05 -27.98 -7.26
N LYS A 261 11.25 -26.94 -6.45
CA LYS A 261 11.02 -25.55 -6.81
C LYS A 261 11.92 -25.10 -7.97
N SER A 262 13.16 -25.58 -8.02
CA SER A 262 14.11 -25.25 -9.08
C SER A 262 13.69 -25.87 -10.40
N ALA A 263 13.27 -27.13 -10.39
CA ALA A 263 12.72 -27.81 -11.55
C ALA A 263 11.43 -27.12 -12.07
N CYS A 264 10.56 -26.66 -11.17
CA CYS A 264 9.37 -25.91 -11.53
C CYS A 264 9.72 -24.57 -12.20
N THR A 265 10.67 -23.83 -11.65
CA THR A 265 11.09 -22.54 -12.21
C THR A 265 11.79 -22.71 -13.56
N ALA A 266 12.61 -23.75 -13.71
CA ALA A 266 13.31 -24.05 -14.97
C ALA A 266 12.37 -24.58 -16.07
N ASN A 267 11.27 -25.24 -15.70
CA ASN A 267 10.32 -25.86 -16.64
C ASN A 267 8.89 -25.37 -16.38
N GLN A 268 8.70 -24.07 -16.47
CA GLN A 268 7.41 -23.41 -16.18
C GLN A 268 6.27 -23.97 -17.03
N ASP A 269 6.53 -24.26 -18.29
CA ASP A 269 5.54 -24.83 -19.23
C ASP A 269 5.01 -26.20 -18.77
N LYS A 270 5.84 -26.96 -18.06
CA LYS A 270 5.48 -28.29 -17.60
C LYS A 270 4.81 -28.28 -16.23
N TYR A 271 5.33 -27.49 -15.30
CA TYR A 271 4.99 -27.58 -13.88
C TYR A 271 4.29 -26.37 -13.29
N MET A 272 4.30 -25.20 -13.98
CA MET A 272 3.70 -24.00 -13.43
C MET A 272 2.25 -23.83 -13.86
N TYR A 273 1.39 -23.61 -12.89
CA TYR A 273 -0.04 -23.38 -13.07
C TYR A 273 -0.48 -22.17 -12.28
N ARG A 274 -1.57 -21.56 -12.72
CA ARG A 274 -2.26 -20.52 -11.98
C ARG A 274 -3.49 -21.11 -11.31
N VAL A 275 -3.70 -20.76 -10.03
CA VAL A 275 -4.93 -21.06 -9.31
C VAL A 275 -6.01 -20.08 -9.76
N LEU A 276 -7.10 -20.56 -10.32
CA LEU A 276 -8.27 -19.76 -10.64
C LEU A 276 -9.22 -19.62 -9.45
N GLY A 277 -9.36 -20.69 -8.67
CA GLY A 277 -10.25 -20.71 -7.53
C GLY A 277 -10.57 -22.11 -7.04
N VAL A 278 -11.54 -22.19 -6.14
CA VAL A 278 -12.13 -23.42 -5.62
C VAL A 278 -13.60 -23.45 -6.04
N PHE A 279 -14.02 -24.55 -6.62
CA PHE A 279 -15.37 -24.75 -7.16
C PHE A 279 -15.93 -26.05 -6.63
N SER A 280 -17.20 -26.07 -6.29
CA SER A 280 -17.92 -27.27 -5.90
C SER A 280 -18.41 -28.00 -7.14
N ASP A 281 -18.31 -29.33 -7.12
CA ASP A 281 -18.95 -30.19 -8.12
C ASP A 281 -20.43 -30.43 -7.79
N ALA A 282 -21.10 -31.22 -8.62
CA ALA A 282 -22.51 -31.57 -8.43
C ALA A 282 -22.80 -32.37 -7.14
N ASN A 283 -21.78 -32.95 -6.51
CA ASN A 283 -21.88 -33.67 -5.25
C ASN A 283 -21.56 -32.79 -4.04
N GLY A 284 -21.21 -31.52 -4.25
CA GLY A 284 -20.79 -30.59 -3.21
C GLY A 284 -19.32 -30.73 -2.79
N GLU A 285 -18.52 -31.52 -3.51
CA GLU A 285 -17.09 -31.63 -3.25
C GLU A 285 -16.32 -30.45 -3.85
N ASN A 286 -15.41 -29.89 -3.08
CA ASN A 286 -14.63 -28.73 -3.48
C ASN A 286 -13.35 -29.13 -4.24
N HIS A 287 -13.17 -28.57 -5.41
CA HIS A 287 -12.02 -28.79 -6.31
C HIS A 287 -11.29 -27.50 -6.64
N VAL A 288 -9.94 -27.57 -6.67
CA VAL A 288 -9.13 -26.43 -7.13
C VAL A 288 -9.08 -26.44 -8.65
N LYS A 289 -9.47 -25.33 -9.26
CA LYS A 289 -9.34 -25.14 -10.71
C LYS A 289 -8.00 -24.47 -11.03
N LEU A 290 -7.22 -25.15 -11.87
CA LEU A 290 -5.90 -24.70 -12.30
C LEU A 290 -5.91 -24.42 -13.81
N ILE A 291 -5.12 -23.43 -14.22
CA ILE A 291 -4.83 -23.17 -15.63
C ILE A 291 -3.31 -23.17 -15.83
N LYS A 292 -2.86 -23.72 -16.95
CA LYS A 292 -1.44 -23.67 -17.32
C LYS A 292 -0.93 -22.24 -17.38
N TYR A 293 0.31 -22.03 -16.93
CA TYR A 293 0.98 -20.72 -16.99
C TYR A 293 1.13 -20.21 -18.41
N LYS A 294 1.59 -21.08 -19.31
CA LYS A 294 1.68 -20.75 -20.73
C LYS A 294 0.51 -21.33 -21.53
N GLN A 295 0.09 -20.60 -22.52
CA GLN A 295 -0.86 -21.06 -23.52
C GLN A 295 -0.27 -22.26 -24.27
N LEU A 296 -1.01 -23.36 -24.32
CA LEU A 296 -0.57 -24.58 -25.00
C LEU A 296 -0.73 -24.50 -26.52
N ILE A 297 -1.78 -23.79 -26.96
CA ILE A 297 -2.10 -23.57 -28.37
C ILE A 297 -2.71 -22.20 -28.53
N SER A 298 -2.49 -21.59 -29.70
CA SER A 298 -3.24 -20.42 -30.15
C SER A 298 -4.33 -20.92 -31.10
N ALA A 299 -5.59 -20.88 -30.68
CA ALA A 299 -6.73 -21.20 -31.53
C ALA A 299 -7.67 -20.00 -31.57
N ASN A 300 -8.26 -19.73 -32.71
CA ASN A 300 -9.32 -18.74 -32.82
C ASN A 300 -10.57 -19.29 -32.14
N TRP A 301 -11.23 -18.44 -31.38
CA TRP A 301 -12.45 -18.80 -30.63
C TRP A 301 -13.61 -19.30 -31.51
N ASN A 302 -13.54 -19.04 -32.82
CA ASN A 302 -14.56 -19.38 -33.81
C ASN A 302 -14.31 -20.70 -34.60
N ASP A 303 -13.26 -21.45 -34.27
CA ASP A 303 -12.95 -22.72 -34.94
C ASP A 303 -13.61 -23.92 -34.25
N ILE A 304 -14.86 -23.75 -33.77
CA ILE A 304 -15.68 -24.85 -33.26
C ILE A 304 -16.75 -25.12 -34.31
N ASP A 305 -16.48 -26.00 -35.24
CA ASP A 305 -17.50 -26.75 -36.00
C ASP A 305 -17.96 -27.95 -35.17
#